data_f51e3e19168691b156c853d5d6ec90f7
#
_entry.id   f51e3e19168691b156c853d5d6ec90f7
#
_cell.length_a   1.000
_cell.length_b   1.000
_cell.length_c   1.000
_cell.angle_alpha   90.00
_cell.angle_beta   90.00
_cell.angle_gamma   90.00
#
_symmetry.space_group_name_H-M   'P 1'
#
loop_
_entity.id
_entity.type
_entity.pdbx_description
1 polymer ?
#
loop_
_entity_poly.entity_id
_entity_poly.type
_entity_poly.pdbx_seq_one_letter_code
_entity_poly.pdbx_strand_id
1 'polypeptide(L)'
;VFELPSYEQVAEWQHNQTGIPGQVRVLSDICNYIATESKSDTNVYWSVENNGIGEAALIVINDFGEENIPGLFVSEPIRKGHVRKFRKGFNTTHGTKITACSRLKTMVENDKMIIRSKPLIGELKSFIATGSSYTAKSGAHDDLISATLLALRMMEVLKDWDPRVYNTFNQTEEFEDYTKITHDKDEPNLIIIKGTSTEYFEARRRISKIVRKSSL
;
A
#
# COMPACT_ATOMS: atom_id res chain seq x y z
N VAL A 1 1.22 4.91 -0.25
CA VAL A 1 2.35 4.02 -0.51
C VAL A 1 3.06 3.74 0.80
N PHE A 2 3.31 2.47 1.06
CA PHE A 2 4.03 2.03 2.25
C PHE A 2 5.23 1.19 1.83
N GLU A 3 6.31 1.35 2.56
CA GLU A 3 7.51 0.54 2.42
C GLU A 3 7.39 -0.70 3.33
N LEU A 4 7.92 -1.83 2.88
CA LEU A 4 8.03 -3.06 3.66
C LEU A 4 9.52 -3.37 3.92
N PRO A 5 9.89 -3.88 5.10
CA PRO A 5 9.04 -4.30 6.22
C PRO A 5 8.74 -3.20 7.24
N SER A 6 9.26 -1.99 7.06
CA SER A 6 9.18 -0.89 8.04
C SER A 6 7.76 -0.40 8.32
N TYR A 7 6.81 -0.68 7.42
CA TYR A 7 5.47 -0.07 7.40
C TYR A 7 5.50 1.46 7.42
N GLU A 8 6.58 2.06 6.88
CA GLU A 8 6.67 3.50 6.75
C GLU A 8 5.86 4.01 5.56
N GLN A 9 5.04 5.02 5.78
CA GLN A 9 4.36 5.73 4.71
C GLN A 9 5.36 6.63 3.97
N VAL A 10 5.68 6.27 2.73
CA VAL A 10 6.67 6.97 1.91
C VAL A 10 6.07 7.95 0.91
N ALA A 11 4.81 7.75 0.51
CA ALA A 11 4.09 8.67 -0.36
C ALA A 11 2.57 8.57 -0.16
N GLU A 12 1.87 9.62 -0.57
CA GLU A 12 0.42 9.65 -0.71
C GLU A 12 0.03 10.49 -1.92
N TRP A 13 -1.12 10.20 -2.46
CA TRP A 13 -1.78 11.03 -3.45
C TRP A 13 -3.28 11.04 -3.18
N GLN A 14 -3.87 12.22 -3.21
CA GLN A 14 -5.31 12.42 -3.06
C GLN A 14 -5.74 13.59 -3.97
N HIS A 15 -6.72 13.35 -4.82
CA HIS A 15 -7.26 14.39 -5.69
C HIS A 15 -8.67 14.01 -6.15
N ASN A 16 -9.62 14.89 -5.93
CA ASN A 16 -11.05 14.63 -6.16
C ASN A 16 -11.56 15.09 -7.54
N GLN A 17 -10.74 15.75 -8.35
CA GLN A 17 -11.12 16.17 -9.71
C GLN A 17 -10.42 15.37 -10.82
N THR A 18 -9.46 14.52 -10.47
CA THR A 18 -8.79 13.66 -11.45
C THR A 18 -9.70 12.50 -11.82
N GLY A 19 -10.05 12.40 -13.09
CA GLY A 19 -10.82 11.27 -13.61
C GLY A 19 -10.09 9.94 -13.47
N ILE A 20 -10.81 8.83 -13.50
CA ILE A 20 -10.27 7.48 -13.27
C ILE A 20 -9.08 7.15 -14.19
N PRO A 21 -9.08 7.47 -15.50
CA PRO A 21 -7.90 7.24 -16.35
C PRO A 21 -6.66 8.01 -15.89
N GLY A 22 -6.84 9.23 -15.36
CA GLY A 22 -5.75 10.00 -14.76
C GLY A 22 -5.22 9.37 -13.48
N GLN A 23 -6.10 8.84 -12.62
CA GLN A 23 -5.71 8.13 -11.40
C GLN A 23 -4.90 6.86 -11.71
N VAL A 24 -5.29 6.10 -12.74
CA VAL A 24 -4.55 4.91 -13.19
C VAL A 24 -3.18 5.28 -13.73
N ARG A 25 -3.05 6.40 -14.46
CA ARG A 25 -1.74 6.90 -14.90
C ARG A 25 -0.84 7.27 -13.72
N VAL A 26 -1.38 7.97 -12.71
CA VAL A 26 -0.61 8.30 -11.48
C VAL A 26 -0.14 7.03 -10.78
N LEU A 27 -1.00 6.02 -10.67
CA LEU A 27 -0.60 4.70 -10.13
C LEU A 27 0.55 4.12 -10.94
N SER A 28 0.43 4.07 -12.27
CA SER A 28 1.48 3.57 -13.16
C SER A 28 2.79 4.36 -13.00
N ASP A 29 2.73 5.68 -12.94
CA ASP A 29 3.91 6.54 -12.78
C ASP A 29 4.61 6.29 -11.44
N ILE A 30 3.86 6.09 -10.35
CA ILE A 30 4.40 5.75 -9.04
C ILE A 30 5.06 4.36 -9.07
N CYS A 31 4.39 3.36 -9.65
CA CYS A 31 4.94 2.01 -9.78
C CYS A 31 6.21 2.01 -10.63
N ASN A 32 6.21 2.70 -11.77
CA ASN A 32 7.39 2.86 -12.63
C ASN A 32 8.56 3.51 -11.89
N TYR A 33 8.27 4.57 -11.13
CA TYR A 33 9.30 5.24 -10.36
C TYR A 33 9.93 4.29 -9.33
N ILE A 34 9.11 3.57 -8.56
CA ILE A 34 9.59 2.63 -7.54
C ILE A 34 10.37 1.48 -8.19
N ALA A 35 9.86 0.90 -9.27
CA ALA A 35 10.54 -0.17 -10.00
C ALA A 35 11.91 0.27 -10.53
N THR A 36 12.00 1.49 -11.04
CA THR A 36 13.26 2.06 -11.56
C THR A 36 14.27 2.30 -10.43
N GLU A 37 13.85 2.89 -9.31
CA GLU A 37 14.75 3.18 -8.20
C GLU A 37 15.20 1.91 -7.46
N SER A 38 14.30 0.92 -7.32
CA SER A 38 14.62 -0.38 -6.72
C SER A 38 15.33 -1.33 -7.69
N LYS A 39 15.44 -0.96 -8.97
CA LYS A 39 15.98 -1.79 -10.07
C LYS A 39 15.28 -3.15 -10.19
N SER A 40 14.02 -3.20 -9.77
CA SER A 40 13.22 -4.41 -9.79
C SER A 40 11.73 -4.08 -9.80
N ASP A 41 11.00 -4.61 -10.76
CA ASP A 41 9.55 -4.57 -10.82
C ASP A 41 8.89 -5.60 -9.87
N THR A 42 9.61 -6.67 -9.53
CA THR A 42 9.10 -7.73 -8.64
C THR A 42 8.97 -7.31 -7.19
N ASN A 43 9.48 -6.13 -6.83
CA ASN A 43 9.39 -5.56 -5.48
C ASN A 43 8.27 -4.53 -5.33
N VAL A 44 7.49 -4.32 -6.37
CA VAL A 44 6.34 -3.41 -6.37
C VAL A 44 5.06 -4.23 -6.28
N TYR A 45 4.23 -3.91 -5.30
CA TYR A 45 2.91 -4.52 -5.12
C TYR A 45 1.86 -3.43 -5.14
N TRP A 46 0.80 -3.64 -5.89
CA TRP A 46 -0.29 -2.69 -5.97
C TRP A 46 -1.65 -3.37 -6.06
N SER A 47 -2.69 -2.67 -5.71
CA SER A 47 -4.05 -3.13 -5.83
C SER A 47 -5.03 -1.96 -5.87
N VAL A 48 -6.29 -2.27 -6.13
CA VAL A 48 -7.41 -1.33 -6.05
C VAL A 48 -8.54 -1.94 -5.24
N GLU A 49 -9.35 -1.09 -4.62
CA GLU A 49 -10.59 -1.52 -4.02
C GLU A 49 -11.62 -1.86 -5.12
N ASN A 50 -12.23 -3.03 -5.04
CA ASN A 50 -13.23 -3.48 -6.03
C ASN A 50 -14.65 -3.19 -5.51
N ASN A 51 -14.94 -1.92 -5.24
CA ASN A 51 -16.25 -1.42 -4.85
C ASN A 51 -16.55 -0.12 -5.60
N GLY A 52 -17.74 0.04 -6.16
CA GLY A 52 -18.18 1.29 -6.76
C GLY A 52 -17.20 1.87 -7.80
N ILE A 53 -16.55 2.98 -7.46
CA ILE A 53 -15.57 3.64 -8.34
C ILE A 53 -14.37 2.73 -8.67
N GLY A 54 -13.99 1.85 -7.76
CA GLY A 54 -12.90 0.90 -7.98
C GLY A 54 -13.19 -0.13 -9.06
N GLU A 55 -14.45 -0.52 -9.27
CA GLU A 55 -14.84 -1.38 -10.40
C GLU A 55 -14.57 -0.68 -11.74
N ALA A 56 -14.87 0.61 -11.82
CA ALA A 56 -14.53 1.41 -13.01
C ALA A 56 -13.02 1.56 -13.21
N ALA A 57 -12.25 1.68 -12.11
CA ALA A 57 -10.79 1.68 -12.20
C ALA A 57 -10.23 0.35 -12.74
N LEU A 58 -10.80 -0.79 -12.36
CA LEU A 58 -10.41 -2.10 -12.90
C LEU A 58 -10.68 -2.23 -14.41
N ILE A 59 -11.76 -1.63 -14.91
CA ILE A 59 -12.04 -1.58 -16.37
C ILE A 59 -10.95 -0.76 -17.05
N VAL A 60 -10.65 0.44 -16.54
CA VAL A 60 -9.61 1.30 -17.12
C VAL A 60 -8.23 0.64 -17.06
N ILE A 61 -7.89 -0.07 -15.98
CA ILE A 61 -6.64 -0.83 -15.87
C ILE A 61 -6.59 -1.93 -16.93
N ASN A 62 -7.69 -2.63 -17.15
CA ASN A 62 -7.77 -3.66 -18.20
C ASN A 62 -7.60 -3.06 -19.60
N ASP A 63 -8.20 -1.90 -19.87
CA ASP A 63 -8.09 -1.21 -21.16
C ASP A 63 -6.69 -0.61 -21.37
N PHE A 64 -6.05 -0.14 -20.31
CA PHE A 64 -4.68 0.35 -20.32
C PHE A 64 -3.66 -0.77 -20.51
N GLY A 65 -4.01 -2.00 -20.13
CA GLY A 65 -3.14 -3.15 -20.01
C GLY A 65 -2.50 -3.22 -18.63
N GLU A 66 -2.89 -4.20 -17.83
CA GLU A 66 -2.34 -4.42 -16.48
C GLU A 66 -0.83 -4.62 -16.51
N GLU A 67 -0.33 -5.25 -17.58
CA GLU A 67 1.09 -5.50 -17.85
C GLU A 67 1.91 -4.21 -18.08
N ASN A 68 1.25 -3.10 -18.39
CA ASN A 68 1.89 -1.79 -18.54
C ASN A 68 2.08 -1.06 -17.20
N ILE A 69 1.59 -1.63 -16.10
CA ILE A 69 1.82 -1.12 -14.75
C ILE A 69 2.84 -2.02 -14.07
N PRO A 70 4.07 -1.55 -13.81
CA PRO A 70 5.09 -2.37 -13.18
C PRO A 70 4.67 -2.87 -11.80
N GLY A 71 5.12 -4.08 -11.49
CA GLY A 71 4.84 -4.72 -10.21
C GLY A 71 3.76 -5.78 -10.30
N LEU A 72 3.42 -6.32 -9.14
CA LEU A 72 2.44 -7.38 -9.00
C LEU A 72 1.09 -6.82 -8.55
N PHE A 73 0.06 -7.05 -9.35
CA PHE A 73 -1.31 -6.79 -8.94
C PHE A 73 -1.79 -7.83 -7.93
N VAL A 74 -2.03 -7.38 -6.70
CA VAL A 74 -2.47 -8.26 -5.61
C VAL A 74 -3.99 -8.31 -5.56
N SER A 75 -4.53 -9.52 -5.55
CA SER A 75 -5.98 -9.79 -5.51
C SER A 75 -6.39 -10.53 -4.26
N GLU A 76 -7.62 -10.30 -3.82
CA GLU A 76 -8.17 -10.95 -2.64
C GLU A 76 -8.45 -12.44 -2.91
N PRO A 77 -7.93 -13.36 -2.07
CA PRO A 77 -8.26 -14.77 -2.17
C PRO A 77 -9.68 -15.02 -1.72
N ILE A 78 -10.47 -15.69 -2.54
CA ILE A 78 -11.83 -16.12 -2.21
C ILE A 78 -11.82 -17.62 -1.94
N ARG A 79 -12.24 -18.01 -0.75
CA ARG A 79 -12.47 -19.42 -0.40
C ARG A 79 -13.91 -19.80 -0.75
N LYS A 80 -14.11 -20.58 -1.80
CA LYS A 80 -15.39 -21.25 -2.10
C LYS A 80 -15.18 -22.75 -2.13
N GLY A 81 -15.56 -23.43 -1.04
CA GLY A 81 -15.33 -24.87 -0.88
C GLY A 81 -13.84 -25.21 -0.92
N HIS A 82 -13.45 -26.23 -1.69
CA HIS A 82 -12.08 -26.67 -1.83
C HIS A 82 -11.27 -25.93 -2.91
N VAL A 83 -11.88 -25.01 -3.65
CA VAL A 83 -11.24 -24.28 -4.74
C VAL A 83 -10.93 -22.86 -4.30
N ARG A 84 -9.65 -22.49 -4.32
CA ARG A 84 -9.23 -21.08 -4.17
C ARG A 84 -9.51 -20.36 -5.49
N LYS A 85 -10.31 -19.31 -5.42
CA LYS A 85 -10.53 -18.36 -6.51
C LYS A 85 -10.05 -17.00 -6.07
N PHE A 86 -9.66 -16.15 -7.02
CA PHE A 86 -9.32 -14.77 -6.77
C PHE A 86 -10.41 -13.87 -7.33
N ARG A 87 -10.72 -12.82 -6.59
CA ARG A 87 -11.47 -11.69 -7.11
C ARG A 87 -10.46 -10.60 -7.43
N LYS A 88 -10.53 -10.02 -8.62
CA LYS A 88 -9.64 -8.94 -9.01
C LYS A 88 -9.79 -7.76 -8.03
N GLY A 89 -8.67 -7.29 -7.44
CA GLY A 89 -8.68 -6.28 -6.38
C GLY A 89 -9.21 -6.80 -5.03
N PHE A 90 -9.58 -5.88 -4.16
CA PHE A 90 -10.08 -6.16 -2.80
C PHE A 90 -11.49 -5.62 -2.61
N ASN A 91 -12.39 -6.45 -2.13
CA ASN A 91 -13.74 -6.01 -1.78
C ASN A 91 -13.82 -5.66 -0.29
N THR A 92 -14.18 -4.41 0.03
CA THR A 92 -14.39 -3.99 1.41
C THR A 92 -15.82 -4.27 1.84
N THR A 93 -15.97 -5.24 2.72
CA THR A 93 -17.21 -5.54 3.43
C THR A 93 -17.14 -4.94 4.83
N HIS A 94 -18.29 -4.90 5.52
CA HIS A 94 -18.35 -4.47 6.92
C HIS A 94 -17.35 -5.25 7.80
N GLY A 95 -17.33 -6.57 7.69
CA GLY A 95 -16.42 -7.41 8.49
C GLY A 95 -14.95 -7.16 8.16
N THR A 96 -14.57 -7.09 6.88
CA THR A 96 -13.18 -6.83 6.49
C THR A 96 -12.72 -5.42 6.87
N LYS A 97 -13.62 -4.42 6.85
CA LYS A 97 -13.33 -3.06 7.33
C LYS A 97 -13.00 -3.07 8.82
N ILE A 98 -13.85 -3.71 9.64
CA ILE A 98 -13.63 -3.79 11.10
C ILE A 98 -12.29 -4.46 11.43
N THR A 99 -12.01 -5.60 10.80
CA THR A 99 -10.75 -6.33 11.02
C THR A 99 -9.54 -5.47 10.66
N ALA A 100 -9.58 -4.79 9.51
CA ALA A 100 -8.51 -3.90 9.09
C ALA A 100 -8.36 -2.68 10.01
N CYS A 101 -9.47 -2.10 10.50
CA CYS A 101 -9.43 -1.01 11.49
C CYS A 101 -8.80 -1.45 12.81
N SER A 102 -9.17 -2.63 13.31
CA SER A 102 -8.58 -3.20 14.53
C SER A 102 -7.07 -3.37 14.38
N ARG A 103 -6.64 -3.88 13.21
CA ARG A 103 -5.23 -4.03 12.90
C ARG A 103 -4.50 -2.69 12.81
N LEU A 104 -5.05 -1.71 12.08
CA LEU A 104 -4.48 -0.36 12.00
C LEU A 104 -4.27 0.23 13.39
N LYS A 105 -5.29 0.12 14.26
CA LYS A 105 -5.21 0.55 15.65
C LYS A 105 -4.06 -0.13 16.38
N THR A 106 -3.96 -1.45 16.31
CA THR A 106 -2.89 -2.22 16.96
C THR A 106 -1.50 -1.80 16.46
N MET A 107 -1.34 -1.59 15.15
CA MET A 107 -0.05 -1.18 14.59
C MET A 107 0.36 0.22 15.03
N VAL A 108 -0.60 1.15 15.07
CA VAL A 108 -0.33 2.54 15.53
C VAL A 108 -0.04 2.57 17.03
N GLU A 109 -0.82 1.85 17.86
CA GLU A 109 -0.64 1.83 19.32
C GLU A 109 0.67 1.14 19.76
N ASN A 110 1.21 0.23 18.94
CA ASN A 110 2.47 -0.46 19.22
C ASN A 110 3.66 0.09 18.44
N ASP A 111 3.54 1.30 17.87
CA ASP A 111 4.58 1.97 17.08
C ASP A 111 5.13 1.12 15.91
N LYS A 112 4.31 0.18 15.39
CA LYS A 112 4.67 -0.71 14.27
C LYS A 112 4.39 -0.11 12.89
N MET A 113 3.90 1.11 12.81
CA MET A 113 3.60 1.82 11.57
C MET A 113 4.05 3.27 11.68
N ILE A 114 4.78 3.75 10.69
CA ILE A 114 5.26 5.12 10.65
C ILE A 114 4.40 5.92 9.67
N ILE A 115 3.55 6.80 10.20
CA ILE A 115 2.69 7.68 9.41
C ILE A 115 3.33 9.05 9.31
N ARG A 116 3.65 9.48 8.09
CA ARG A 116 4.28 10.78 7.80
C ARG A 116 3.28 11.81 7.27
N SER A 117 2.13 11.35 6.80
CA SER A 117 1.11 12.19 6.19
C SER A 117 0.36 13.00 7.23
N LYS A 118 0.40 14.31 7.10
CA LYS A 118 -0.47 15.20 7.88
C LYS A 118 -1.95 15.04 7.54
N PRO A 119 -2.35 14.93 6.25
CA PRO A 119 -3.73 14.62 5.86
C PRO A 119 -4.23 13.31 6.47
N LEU A 120 -3.49 12.19 6.37
CA LEU A 120 -3.89 10.93 6.96
C LEU A 120 -4.04 11.03 8.49
N ILE A 121 -3.11 11.71 9.17
CA ILE A 121 -3.23 11.98 10.61
C ILE A 121 -4.49 12.82 10.92
N GLY A 122 -4.83 13.76 10.05
CA GLY A 122 -6.06 14.55 10.14
C GLY A 122 -7.30 13.69 10.04
N GLU A 123 -7.37 12.78 9.06
CA GLU A 123 -8.46 11.83 8.90
C GLU A 123 -8.57 10.90 10.13
N LEU A 124 -7.45 10.36 10.62
CA LEU A 124 -7.43 9.48 11.81
C LEU A 124 -8.01 10.16 13.07
N LYS A 125 -7.79 11.46 13.24
CA LYS A 125 -8.37 12.23 14.36
C LYS A 125 -9.89 12.40 14.26
N SER A 126 -10.44 12.33 13.06
CA SER A 126 -11.89 12.45 12.81
C SER A 126 -12.57 11.10 12.58
N PHE A 127 -11.82 10.00 12.61
CA PHE A 127 -12.34 8.65 12.39
C PHE A 127 -12.89 8.06 13.67
N ILE A 128 -14.17 7.77 13.68
CA ILE A 128 -14.90 7.37 14.89
C ILE A 128 -15.65 6.06 14.72
N ALA A 129 -15.88 5.39 15.82
CA ALA A 129 -16.81 4.27 15.87
C ALA A 129 -18.26 4.80 15.74
N THR A 130 -19.02 4.23 14.81
CA THR A 130 -20.43 4.56 14.58
C THR A 130 -21.21 3.25 14.51
N GLY A 131 -21.99 2.96 15.55
CA GLY A 131 -22.66 1.67 15.70
C GLY A 131 -21.64 0.52 15.72
N SER A 132 -21.80 -0.43 14.80
CA SER A 132 -20.88 -1.57 14.64
C SER A 132 -19.75 -1.34 13.63
N SER A 133 -19.53 -0.11 13.15
CA SER A 133 -18.53 0.20 12.13
C SER A 133 -17.68 1.42 12.50
N TYR A 134 -16.80 1.81 11.59
CA TYR A 134 -15.96 3.00 11.70
C TYR A 134 -16.15 3.88 10.47
N THR A 135 -16.21 5.19 10.67
CA THR A 135 -16.39 6.16 9.60
C THR A 135 -15.84 7.53 10.01
N ALA A 136 -15.60 8.40 9.05
CA ALA A 136 -15.31 9.79 9.34
C ALA A 136 -16.50 10.49 9.99
N LYS A 137 -16.25 11.47 10.85
CA LYS A 137 -17.28 12.38 11.36
C LYS A 137 -17.96 13.12 10.18
N SER A 138 -19.20 13.55 10.39
CA SER A 138 -19.91 14.35 9.38
C SER A 138 -19.08 15.55 8.93
N GLY A 139 -18.92 15.71 7.62
CA GLY A 139 -18.10 16.75 7.00
C GLY A 139 -16.59 16.46 6.95
N ALA A 140 -16.14 15.30 7.40
CA ALA A 140 -14.76 14.81 7.24
C ALA A 140 -14.69 13.66 6.22
N HIS A 141 -13.49 13.33 5.79
CA HIS A 141 -13.19 12.28 4.81
C HIS A 141 -12.42 11.13 5.48
N ASP A 142 -12.49 9.92 4.88
CA ASP A 142 -11.72 8.73 5.29
C ASP A 142 -11.06 8.01 4.11
N ASP A 143 -10.78 8.75 3.03
CA ASP A 143 -10.24 8.19 1.78
C ASP A 143 -8.82 7.64 1.98
N LEU A 144 -7.95 8.39 2.66
CA LEU A 144 -6.59 7.96 2.96
C LEU A 144 -6.58 6.83 3.99
N ILE A 145 -7.51 6.83 4.94
CA ILE A 145 -7.70 5.71 5.86
C ILE A 145 -8.13 4.47 5.08
N SER A 146 -9.11 4.58 4.19
CA SER A 146 -9.58 3.46 3.35
C SER A 146 -8.45 2.88 2.50
N ALA A 147 -7.63 3.73 1.88
CA ALA A 147 -6.43 3.30 1.16
C ALA A 147 -5.41 2.61 2.08
N THR A 148 -5.23 3.09 3.31
CA THR A 148 -4.34 2.47 4.30
C THR A 148 -4.87 1.11 4.75
N LEU A 149 -6.17 0.99 5.00
CA LEU A 149 -6.81 -0.30 5.34
C LEU A 149 -6.66 -1.32 4.20
N LEU A 150 -6.79 -0.87 2.96
CA LEU A 150 -6.54 -1.71 1.78
C LEU A 150 -5.08 -2.19 1.74
N ALA A 151 -4.12 -1.30 1.95
CA ALA A 151 -2.70 -1.66 2.00
C ALA A 151 -2.40 -2.69 3.09
N LEU A 152 -2.96 -2.55 4.30
CA LEU A 152 -2.81 -3.53 5.38
C LEU A 152 -3.36 -4.91 5.01
N ARG A 153 -4.52 -4.96 4.36
CA ARG A 153 -5.11 -6.22 3.87
C ARG A 153 -4.25 -6.86 2.78
N MET A 154 -3.73 -6.05 1.88
CA MET A 154 -2.82 -6.50 0.83
C MET A 154 -1.55 -7.12 1.44
N MET A 155 -0.97 -6.50 2.45
CA MET A 155 0.21 -7.02 3.16
C MET A 155 -0.05 -8.37 3.83
N GLU A 156 -1.26 -8.60 4.36
CA GLU A 156 -1.64 -9.91 4.90
C GLU A 156 -1.64 -11.00 3.83
N VAL A 157 -2.23 -10.68 2.68
CA VAL A 157 -2.23 -11.62 1.55
C VAL A 157 -0.80 -11.93 1.11
N LEU A 158 0.05 -10.91 1.03
CA LEU A 158 1.46 -11.08 0.64
C LEU A 158 2.24 -11.93 1.64
N LYS A 159 2.04 -11.75 2.94
CA LYS A 159 2.68 -12.59 3.97
C LYS A 159 2.35 -14.08 3.80
N ASP A 160 1.10 -14.39 3.44
CA ASP A 160 0.65 -15.76 3.28
C ASP A 160 1.10 -16.41 1.95
N TRP A 161 1.49 -15.60 0.97
CA TRP A 161 1.62 -16.06 -0.42
C TRP A 161 2.97 -15.82 -1.06
N ASP A 162 3.69 -14.78 -0.65
CA ASP A 162 5.01 -14.49 -1.17
C ASP A 162 6.08 -14.88 -0.14
N PRO A 163 6.86 -15.95 -0.40
CA PRO A 163 7.93 -16.37 0.50
C PRO A 163 8.96 -15.28 0.77
N ARG A 164 9.17 -14.36 -0.17
CA ARG A 164 10.11 -13.23 -0.01
C ARG A 164 9.59 -12.26 1.04
N VAL A 165 8.30 -11.90 0.95
CA VAL A 165 7.65 -11.04 1.95
C VAL A 165 7.63 -11.73 3.31
N TYR A 166 7.23 -13.01 3.36
CA TYR A 166 7.26 -13.81 4.60
C TYR A 166 8.65 -13.82 5.26
N ASN A 167 9.68 -14.14 4.48
CA ASN A 167 11.05 -14.19 4.98
C ASN A 167 11.54 -12.83 5.49
N THR A 168 11.20 -11.74 4.79
CA THR A 168 11.57 -10.40 5.22
C THR A 168 10.99 -10.04 6.58
N PHE A 169 9.72 -10.36 6.82
CA PHE A 169 9.11 -10.10 8.11
C PHE A 169 9.72 -10.96 9.23
N ASN A 170 10.02 -12.21 8.95
CA ASN A 170 10.62 -13.11 9.95
C ASN A 170 12.08 -12.77 10.23
N GLN A 171 12.84 -12.35 9.23
CA GLN A 171 14.21 -11.88 9.43
C GLN A 171 14.28 -10.61 10.30
N THR A 172 13.26 -9.75 10.20
CA THR A 172 13.21 -8.51 11.00
C THR A 172 12.93 -8.81 12.49
N GLU A 173 12.19 -9.88 12.79
CA GLU A 173 11.97 -10.30 14.19
C GLU A 173 13.24 -10.92 14.84
N GLU A 174 14.12 -11.52 14.04
CA GLU A 174 15.41 -12.03 14.53
C GLU A 174 16.47 -10.93 14.68
N PHE A 175 16.32 -9.78 14.03
CA PHE A 175 17.31 -8.69 14.03
C PHE A 175 17.24 -7.73 15.22
N GLU A 176 16.29 -7.86 16.13
CA GLU A 176 16.29 -7.06 17.37
C GLU A 176 17.49 -7.38 18.29
N ASP A 177 18.27 -8.44 18.01
CA ASP A 177 19.38 -8.90 18.86
C ASP A 177 20.79 -8.83 18.22
N TYR A 178 20.97 -8.36 16.98
CA TYR A 178 22.28 -8.36 16.31
C TYR A 178 22.68 -7.02 15.67
N THR A 179 23.47 -6.25 16.42
CA THR A 179 24.31 -5.16 15.90
C THR A 179 25.53 -5.68 15.12
N LYS A 180 25.37 -6.33 13.99
CA LYS A 180 26.44 -6.50 12.99
C LYS A 180 25.86 -6.70 11.60
N ILE A 181 25.95 -5.65 10.79
CA ILE A 181 25.66 -5.68 9.37
C ILE A 181 26.86 -6.33 8.67
N THR A 182 26.69 -7.53 8.14
CA THR A 182 27.59 -8.07 7.10
C THR A 182 26.84 -8.05 5.80
N HIS A 183 27.34 -7.27 4.83
CA HIS A 183 26.80 -7.22 3.48
C HIS A 183 27.09 -8.52 2.75
N ASP A 184 26.06 -9.22 2.30
CA ASP A 184 26.17 -10.16 1.22
C ASP A 184 25.52 -9.58 -0.04
N LYS A 185 26.23 -9.67 -1.19
CA LYS A 185 25.97 -8.81 -2.36
C LYS A 185 24.98 -9.42 -3.37
N ASP A 186 24.41 -10.59 -3.13
CA ASP A 186 23.80 -11.37 -4.19
C ASP A 186 22.33 -11.81 -3.99
N GLU A 187 21.56 -11.19 -3.07
CA GLU A 187 20.13 -11.49 -2.98
C GLU A 187 19.25 -10.28 -3.28
N PRO A 188 18.26 -10.41 -4.18
CA PRO A 188 17.33 -9.33 -4.52
C PRO A 188 16.28 -9.19 -3.42
N ASN A 189 16.44 -8.25 -2.54
CA ASN A 189 15.51 -7.99 -1.47
C ASN A 189 14.67 -6.76 -1.72
N LEU A 190 13.36 -6.95 -1.64
CA LEU A 190 12.28 -6.04 -1.28
C LEU A 190 12.57 -4.54 -1.46
N ILE A 191 11.51 -3.76 -1.75
CA ILE A 191 11.58 -2.30 -1.79
C ILE A 191 12.18 -1.77 -0.49
N ILE A 192 13.44 -1.99 -0.32
CA ILE A 192 14.30 -1.20 0.51
C ILE A 192 14.93 -0.22 -0.46
N ILE A 193 14.57 1.04 -0.37
CA ILE A 193 15.46 2.08 -0.84
C ILE A 193 16.65 1.97 0.10
N LYS A 194 17.56 1.02 -0.17
CA LYS A 194 18.89 0.97 0.44
C LYS A 194 19.70 2.06 -0.21
N GLY A 195 19.49 3.27 0.27
CA GLY A 195 20.28 4.42 -0.03
C GLY A 195 20.74 5.06 1.26
N THR A 196 21.80 5.83 1.19
CA THR A 196 22.12 6.79 2.24
C THR A 196 20.89 7.64 2.54
N SER A 197 20.78 8.20 3.73
CA SER A 197 19.67 9.10 4.10
C SER A 197 19.38 10.16 3.03
N THR A 198 20.39 10.58 2.29
CA THR A 198 20.32 11.55 1.19
C THR A 198 19.57 10.99 -0.02
N GLU A 199 19.85 9.75 -0.45
CA GLU A 199 19.16 9.10 -1.57
C GLU A 199 17.70 8.83 -1.24
N TYR A 200 17.40 8.46 -0.01
CA TYR A 200 16.05 8.31 0.51
C TYR A 200 15.26 9.63 0.43
N PHE A 201 15.86 10.74 0.85
CA PHE A 201 15.24 12.07 0.77
C PHE A 201 15.04 12.54 -0.66
N GLU A 202 15.94 12.21 -1.58
CA GLU A 202 15.80 12.53 -3.01
C GLU A 202 14.71 11.71 -3.67
N ALA A 203 14.64 10.40 -3.42
CA ALA A 203 13.60 9.52 -3.91
C ALA A 203 12.21 10.02 -3.44
N ARG A 204 12.09 10.33 -2.18
CA ARG A 204 10.88 10.89 -1.59
C ARG A 204 10.48 12.24 -2.21
N ARG A 205 11.45 13.11 -2.51
CA ARG A 205 11.21 14.38 -3.21
C ARG A 205 10.68 14.17 -4.64
N ARG A 206 11.17 13.14 -5.35
CA ARG A 206 10.74 12.83 -6.72
C ARG A 206 9.34 12.25 -6.75
N ILE A 207 8.99 11.32 -5.86
CA ILE A 207 7.61 10.81 -5.71
C ILE A 207 6.65 11.98 -5.41
N SER A 208 7.00 12.87 -4.49
CA SER A 208 6.22 14.08 -4.18
C SER A 208 6.05 15.02 -5.39
N LYS A 209 7.02 15.07 -6.32
CA LYS A 209 6.91 15.85 -7.56
C LYS A 209 5.98 15.21 -8.58
N ILE A 210 5.97 13.88 -8.71
CA ILE A 210 5.04 13.15 -9.58
C ILE A 210 3.61 13.41 -9.09
N VAL A 211 3.37 13.24 -7.80
CA VAL A 211 2.09 13.47 -7.15
C VAL A 211 1.59 14.91 -7.40
N ARG A 212 2.46 15.92 -7.24
CA ARG A 212 2.09 17.33 -7.47
C ARG A 212 1.80 17.66 -8.94
N LYS A 213 2.53 17.06 -9.90
CA LYS A 213 2.30 17.25 -11.34
C LYS A 213 0.95 16.71 -11.81
N SER A 214 0.47 15.65 -11.17
CA SER A 214 -0.80 15.01 -11.49
C SER A 214 -2.00 15.70 -10.85
N SER A 215 -1.76 16.72 -10.01
CA SER A 215 -2.77 17.51 -9.31
C SER A 215 -3.03 18.90 -9.95
N LEU A 216 -2.36 19.21 -11.08
CA LEU A 216 -2.57 20.36 -11.95
C LEU A 216 -3.28 19.95 -13.24
#